data_1e3c7278b08f06e3ad0c40a20a706174
#
_entry.id   1e3c7278b08f06e3ad0c40a20a706174
#
_cell.length_a   1.000
_cell.length_b   1.000
_cell.length_c   1.000
_cell.angle_alpha   90.00
_cell.angle_beta   90.00
_cell.angle_gamma   90.00
#
_symmetry.space_group_name_H-M   'P 1'
#
loop_
_entity.id
_entity.type
_entity.pdbx_description
1 polymer ?
#
loop_
_entity_poly.entity_id
_entity_poly.type
_entity_poly.pdbx_seq_one_letter_code
_entity_poly.pdbx_strand_id
1 'polypeptide(L)'
;VSGTLVLDCESLSKLVRRTPEITEWLAAAEAEDIRVVTSSVTLVEARDPRVNQARFDYAVSRVNIIPPTEAIARHASKLLAAAGLHGHKYALDAIVAATALTSPAPTTVLTSDPEDLLMLCGPSIRVIKV
;
A
#
# COMPACT_ATOMS: atom_id res chain seq x y z
N VAL A 1 -1.27 -16.70 12.21
CA VAL A 1 -2.28 -16.32 11.29
C VAL A 1 -1.74 -15.62 10.11
N SER A 2 -2.53 -15.61 9.16
CA SER A 2 -2.21 -15.07 7.87
C SER A 2 -2.99 -13.81 7.59
N GLY A 3 -2.56 -13.12 6.59
CA GLY A 3 -3.19 -11.92 6.12
C GLY A 3 -2.18 -10.80 5.97
N THR A 4 -2.57 -9.83 5.15
CA THR A 4 -1.68 -8.70 4.86
C THR A 4 -2.49 -7.41 4.85
N LEU A 5 -1.95 -6.39 5.47
CA LEU A 5 -2.46 -5.03 5.40
C LEU A 5 -1.47 -4.22 4.56
N VAL A 6 -1.94 -3.71 3.43
CA VAL A 6 -1.10 -2.97 2.49
C VAL A 6 -1.41 -1.49 2.59
N LEU A 7 -0.37 -0.67 2.72
CA LEU A 7 -0.50 0.79 2.71
C LEU A 7 -0.06 1.32 1.35
N ASP A 8 -0.86 2.22 0.77
CA ASP A 8 -0.42 3.01 -0.37
C ASP A 8 0.34 4.25 0.11
N CYS A 9 0.72 5.15 -0.80
CA CYS A 9 1.51 6.32 -0.40
C CYS A 9 0.74 7.24 0.53
N GLU A 10 -0.57 7.42 0.33
CA GLU A 10 -1.37 8.32 1.15
C GLU A 10 -1.59 7.75 2.56
N SER A 11 -1.89 6.45 2.68
CA SER A 11 -2.02 5.84 3.99
C SER A 11 -0.69 5.79 4.73
N LEU A 12 0.42 5.59 4.03
CA LEU A 12 1.75 5.70 4.64
C LEU A 12 2.01 7.13 5.13
N SER A 13 1.66 8.14 4.35
CA SER A 13 1.76 9.54 4.78
C SER A 13 0.97 9.81 6.04
N LYS A 14 -0.23 9.26 6.12
CA LYS A 14 -1.07 9.39 7.33
C LYS A 14 -0.44 8.69 8.53
N LEU A 15 0.25 7.58 8.32
CA LEU A 15 1.00 6.93 9.39
C LEU A 15 2.14 7.83 9.88
N VAL A 16 2.86 8.46 8.97
CA VAL A 16 3.94 9.40 9.32
C VAL A 16 3.39 10.55 10.16
N ARG A 17 2.21 11.06 9.80
CA ARG A 17 1.54 12.14 10.54
C ARG A 17 0.83 11.66 11.81
N ARG A 18 0.83 10.35 12.06
CA ARG A 18 0.19 9.73 13.23
C ARG A 18 -1.31 10.01 13.32
N THR A 19 -2.01 9.97 12.17
CA THR A 19 -3.47 10.10 12.15
C THR A 19 -4.09 8.95 12.97
N PRO A 20 -5.10 9.23 13.81
CA PRO A 20 -5.67 8.20 14.69
C PRO A 20 -6.18 6.97 13.96
N GLU A 21 -6.85 7.14 12.83
CA GLU A 21 -7.42 6.03 12.09
C GLU A 21 -6.35 5.02 11.63
N ILE A 22 -5.25 5.52 11.06
CA ILE A 22 -4.16 4.63 10.61
C ILE A 22 -3.50 3.95 11.81
N THR A 23 -3.30 4.70 12.89
CA THR A 23 -2.71 4.14 14.11
C THR A 23 -3.55 2.99 14.65
N GLU A 24 -4.87 3.13 14.63
CA GLU A 24 -5.79 2.07 15.05
C GLU A 24 -5.72 0.84 14.14
N TRP A 25 -5.62 1.04 12.83
CA TRP A 25 -5.46 -0.06 11.89
C TRP A 25 -4.17 -0.84 12.15
N LEU A 26 -3.06 -0.15 12.39
CA LEU A 26 -1.80 -0.81 12.68
C LEU A 26 -1.84 -1.57 14.00
N ALA A 27 -2.44 -0.98 15.04
CA ALA A 27 -2.58 -1.64 16.33
C ALA A 27 -3.41 -2.91 16.20
N ALA A 28 -4.51 -2.85 15.46
CA ALA A 28 -5.35 -4.02 15.23
C ALA A 28 -4.60 -5.12 14.44
N ALA A 29 -3.84 -4.74 13.43
CA ALA A 29 -3.04 -5.68 12.65
C ALA A 29 -2.00 -6.38 13.52
N GLU A 30 -1.29 -5.61 14.35
CA GLU A 30 -0.30 -6.17 15.27
C GLU A 30 -0.94 -7.14 16.27
N ALA A 31 -2.11 -6.79 16.80
CA ALA A 31 -2.82 -7.64 17.75
C ALA A 31 -3.27 -8.96 17.14
N GLU A 32 -3.56 -8.99 15.85
CA GLU A 32 -4.01 -10.17 15.12
C GLU A 32 -2.89 -10.88 14.36
N ASP A 33 -1.65 -10.43 14.54
CA ASP A 33 -0.49 -10.97 13.85
C ASP A 33 -0.61 -10.89 12.32
N ILE A 34 -1.19 -9.78 11.85
CA ILE A 34 -1.32 -9.48 10.42
C ILE A 34 -0.12 -8.64 10.00
N ARG A 35 0.51 -9.05 8.91
CA ARG A 35 1.69 -8.35 8.41
C ARG A 35 1.29 -7.05 7.72
N VAL A 36 1.95 -5.95 8.08
CA VAL A 36 1.74 -4.65 7.45
C VAL A 36 2.86 -4.41 6.45
N VAL A 37 2.49 -4.13 5.20
CA VAL A 37 3.46 -3.95 4.12
C VAL A 37 3.17 -2.68 3.31
N THR A 38 4.19 -2.19 2.64
CA THR A 38 4.05 -1.20 1.57
C THR A 38 5.11 -1.48 0.51
N SER A 39 4.88 -1.00 -0.70
CA SER A 39 5.92 -1.07 -1.74
C SER A 39 6.99 -0.02 -1.47
N SER A 40 8.25 -0.32 -1.80
CA SER A 40 9.31 0.67 -1.64
C SER A 40 9.08 1.92 -2.51
N VAL A 41 8.31 1.82 -3.59
CA VAL A 41 7.99 2.99 -4.42
C VAL A 41 7.14 4.02 -3.68
N THR A 42 6.34 3.59 -2.70
CA THR A 42 5.52 4.54 -1.92
C THR A 42 6.36 5.44 -1.04
N LEU A 43 7.57 5.02 -0.69
CA LEU A 43 8.48 5.82 0.13
C LEU A 43 8.86 7.13 -0.57
N VAL A 44 9.00 7.08 -1.90
CA VAL A 44 9.36 8.25 -2.69
C VAL A 44 8.23 9.27 -2.68
N GLU A 45 7.01 8.82 -2.89
CA GLU A 45 5.85 9.70 -2.97
C GLU A 45 5.38 10.19 -1.61
N ALA A 46 5.50 9.34 -0.59
CA ALA A 46 5.05 9.68 0.76
C ALA A 46 6.00 10.64 1.49
N ARG A 47 7.22 10.79 1.02
CA ARG A 47 8.20 11.66 1.67
C ARG A 47 7.80 13.13 1.53
N ASP A 48 7.57 13.78 2.64
CA ASP A 48 7.24 15.20 2.71
C ASP A 48 8.39 15.93 3.41
N PRO A 49 9.08 16.89 2.72
CA PRO A 49 10.22 17.59 3.31
C PRO A 49 9.85 18.43 4.54
N ARG A 50 8.57 18.72 4.74
CA ARG A 50 8.10 19.43 5.94
C ARG A 50 8.05 18.52 7.16
N VAL A 51 8.10 17.22 6.97
CA VAL A 51 8.06 16.25 8.06
C VAL A 51 9.49 15.89 8.48
N ASN A 52 9.71 15.84 9.77
CA ASN A 52 10.99 15.45 10.37
C ASN A 52 11.41 14.07 9.87
N GLN A 53 12.67 13.94 9.47
CA GLN A 53 13.20 12.69 8.94
C GLN A 53 13.05 11.53 9.93
N ALA A 54 13.27 11.80 11.22
CA ALA A 54 13.15 10.75 12.24
C ALA A 54 11.74 10.22 12.36
N ARG A 55 10.72 11.07 12.19
CA ARG A 55 9.31 10.63 12.18
C ARG A 55 9.01 9.75 10.98
N PHE A 56 9.51 10.13 9.81
CA PHE A 56 9.36 9.34 8.61
C PHE A 56 10.03 7.97 8.79
N ASP A 57 11.26 7.95 9.24
CA ASP A 57 12.02 6.71 9.45
C ASP A 57 11.35 5.80 10.49
N TYR A 58 10.79 6.38 11.54
CA TYR A 58 10.07 5.61 12.53
C TYR A 58 8.84 4.94 11.95
N ALA A 59 8.04 5.70 11.19
CA ALA A 59 6.85 5.14 10.54
C ALA A 59 7.24 4.00 9.59
N VAL A 60 8.27 4.21 8.77
CA VAL A 60 8.76 3.20 7.83
C VAL A 60 9.25 1.94 8.56
N SER A 61 9.85 2.10 9.74
CA SER A 61 10.32 0.96 10.54
C SER A 61 9.18 0.07 11.02
N ARG A 62 7.95 0.56 11.04
CA ARG A 62 6.78 -0.20 11.51
C ARG A 62 6.13 -1.02 10.40
N VAL A 63 6.58 -0.90 9.16
CA VAL A 63 6.03 -1.62 8.02
C VAL A 63 7.11 -2.45 7.34
N ASN A 64 6.68 -3.51 6.66
CA ASN A 64 7.59 -4.31 5.85
C ASN A 64 7.63 -3.72 4.45
N ILE A 65 8.82 -3.47 3.95
CA ILE A 65 9.02 -2.82 2.65
C ILE A 65 9.23 -3.90 1.60
N ILE A 66 8.38 -3.90 0.58
CA ILE A 66 8.43 -4.89 -0.50
C ILE A 66 8.99 -4.22 -1.75
N PRO A 67 10.09 -4.73 -2.29
CA PRO A 67 10.66 -4.14 -3.51
C PRO A 67 9.79 -4.49 -4.73
N PRO A 68 9.69 -3.58 -5.71
CA PRO A 68 8.96 -3.85 -6.95
C PRO A 68 9.82 -4.68 -7.90
N THR A 69 9.86 -5.99 -7.66
CA THR A 69 10.62 -6.93 -8.50
C THR A 69 10.13 -6.92 -9.94
N GLU A 70 10.88 -7.55 -10.83
CA GLU A 70 10.43 -7.69 -12.22
C GLU A 70 9.07 -8.39 -12.30
N ALA A 71 8.86 -9.43 -11.47
CA ALA A 71 7.59 -10.14 -11.43
C ALA A 71 6.44 -9.21 -11.04
N ILE A 72 6.63 -8.38 -10.01
CA ILE A 72 5.62 -7.40 -9.59
C ILE A 72 5.40 -6.35 -10.68
N ALA A 73 6.47 -5.86 -11.30
CA ALA A 73 6.34 -4.88 -12.37
C ALA A 73 5.57 -5.42 -13.58
N ARG A 74 5.83 -6.66 -13.96
CA ARG A 74 5.08 -7.30 -15.06
C ARG A 74 3.63 -7.50 -14.71
N HIS A 75 3.35 -7.89 -13.47
CA HIS A 75 1.97 -8.03 -12.99
C HIS A 75 1.24 -6.68 -13.02
N ALA A 76 1.89 -5.62 -12.52
CA ALA A 76 1.33 -4.27 -12.56
C ALA A 76 1.00 -3.83 -13.99
N SER A 77 1.89 -4.11 -14.94
CA SER A 77 1.67 -3.80 -16.34
C SER A 77 0.43 -4.50 -16.89
N LYS A 78 0.23 -5.77 -16.54
CA LYS A 78 -0.97 -6.52 -16.96
C LYS A 78 -2.24 -5.97 -16.32
N LEU A 79 -2.19 -5.55 -15.06
CA LEU A 79 -3.33 -4.95 -14.38
C LEU A 79 -3.76 -3.65 -15.07
N LEU A 80 -2.80 -2.81 -15.44
CA LEU A 80 -3.08 -1.57 -16.17
C LEU A 80 -3.74 -1.86 -17.51
N ALA A 81 -3.20 -2.80 -18.26
CA ALA A 81 -3.76 -3.17 -19.56
C ALA A 81 -5.19 -3.68 -19.44
N ALA A 82 -5.45 -4.56 -18.48
CA ALA A 82 -6.77 -5.12 -18.25
C ALA A 82 -7.79 -4.05 -17.81
N ALA A 83 -7.35 -3.04 -17.06
CA ALA A 83 -8.22 -1.95 -16.61
C ALA A 83 -8.35 -0.82 -17.63
N GLY A 84 -7.58 -0.86 -18.71
CA GLY A 84 -7.56 0.22 -19.71
C GLY A 84 -6.99 1.52 -19.18
N LEU A 85 -6.06 1.45 -18.23
CA LEU A 85 -5.46 2.63 -17.61
C LEU A 85 -4.05 2.91 -18.13
N HIS A 86 -3.68 4.19 -18.14
CA HIS A 86 -2.35 4.61 -18.56
C HIS A 86 -1.31 4.41 -17.47
N GLY A 87 -0.21 3.73 -17.81
CA GLY A 87 0.90 3.55 -16.87
C GLY A 87 1.50 4.84 -16.38
N HIS A 88 1.52 5.87 -17.22
CA HIS A 88 2.08 7.17 -16.83
C HIS A 88 1.38 7.76 -15.60
N LYS A 89 0.06 7.62 -15.52
CA LYS A 89 -0.72 8.19 -14.41
C LYS A 89 -0.88 7.21 -13.26
N TYR A 90 -1.01 5.93 -13.54
CA TYR A 90 -1.42 4.92 -12.57
C TYR A 90 -0.32 3.91 -12.21
N ALA A 91 0.92 4.18 -12.57
CA ALA A 91 2.02 3.25 -12.34
C ALA A 91 2.19 2.86 -10.88
N LEU A 92 2.16 3.83 -9.96
CA LEU A 92 2.35 3.56 -8.55
C LEU A 92 1.19 2.77 -7.97
N ASP A 93 -0.05 3.14 -8.34
CA ASP A 93 -1.24 2.40 -7.91
C ASP A 93 -1.20 0.95 -8.40
N ALA A 94 -0.75 0.75 -9.64
CA ALA A 94 -0.65 -0.60 -10.20
C ALA A 94 0.41 -1.45 -9.47
N ILE A 95 1.52 -0.84 -9.07
CA ILE A 95 2.56 -1.53 -8.30
C ILE A 95 2.03 -1.89 -6.90
N VAL A 96 1.30 -0.99 -6.26
CA VAL A 96 0.65 -1.28 -4.98
C VAL A 96 -0.35 -2.42 -5.13
N ALA A 97 -1.18 -2.38 -6.17
CA ALA A 97 -2.15 -3.44 -6.45
C ALA A 97 -1.47 -4.80 -6.68
N ALA A 98 -0.41 -4.83 -7.48
CA ALA A 98 0.34 -6.05 -7.73
C ALA A 98 1.00 -6.58 -6.46
N THR A 99 1.51 -5.69 -5.62
CA THR A 99 2.07 -6.06 -4.32
C THR A 99 0.99 -6.70 -3.44
N ALA A 100 -0.20 -6.12 -3.40
CA ALA A 100 -1.32 -6.67 -2.64
C ALA A 100 -1.74 -8.05 -3.16
N LEU A 101 -1.86 -8.20 -4.48
CA LEU A 101 -2.31 -9.44 -5.09
C LEU A 101 -1.31 -10.60 -4.92
N THR A 102 -0.04 -10.30 -4.72
CA THR A 102 0.99 -11.30 -4.49
C THR A 102 1.33 -11.51 -3.02
N SER A 103 0.64 -10.80 -2.13
CA SER A 103 0.82 -10.95 -0.68
C SER A 103 -0.07 -12.05 -0.13
N PRO A 104 0.28 -12.62 1.05
CA PRO A 104 -0.57 -13.65 1.68
C PRO A 104 -1.98 -13.14 1.96
N ALA A 105 -2.97 -13.87 1.47
CA ALA A 105 -4.38 -13.57 1.68
C ALA A 105 -4.84 -13.99 3.08
N PRO A 106 -5.90 -13.40 3.63
CA PRO A 106 -6.68 -12.31 3.06
C PRO A 106 -5.94 -10.97 3.11
N THR A 107 -6.15 -10.14 2.11
CA THR A 107 -5.41 -8.90 1.96
C THR A 107 -6.36 -7.69 1.95
N THR A 108 -5.99 -6.67 2.70
CA THR A 108 -6.68 -5.39 2.74
C THR A 108 -5.71 -4.30 2.33
N VAL A 109 -6.15 -3.39 1.47
CA VAL A 109 -5.40 -2.19 1.09
C VAL A 109 -6.07 -0.98 1.70
N LEU A 110 -5.30 -0.14 2.38
CA LEU A 110 -5.76 1.15 2.89
C LEU A 110 -5.33 2.23 1.92
N THR A 111 -6.27 3.05 1.49
CA THR A 111 -6.03 4.09 0.48
C THR A 111 -6.99 5.26 0.69
N SER A 112 -6.62 6.44 0.22
CA SER A 112 -7.56 7.57 0.16
C SER A 112 -8.33 7.60 -1.15
N ASP A 113 -7.92 6.81 -2.14
CA ASP A 113 -8.57 6.72 -3.45
C ASP A 113 -8.94 5.27 -3.79
N PRO A 114 -10.04 4.77 -3.19
CA PRO A 114 -10.41 3.37 -3.36
C PRO A 114 -10.84 3.00 -4.77
N GLU A 115 -11.34 3.94 -5.57
CA GLU A 115 -11.83 3.62 -6.91
C GLU A 115 -10.73 3.08 -7.82
N ASP A 116 -9.58 3.74 -7.85
CA ASP A 116 -8.46 3.30 -8.68
C ASP A 116 -7.93 1.94 -8.23
N LEU A 117 -7.81 1.74 -6.93
CA LEU A 117 -7.33 0.47 -6.38
C LEU A 117 -8.33 -0.67 -6.64
N LEU A 118 -9.63 -0.40 -6.56
CA LEU A 118 -10.65 -1.41 -6.87
C LEU A 118 -10.58 -1.83 -8.33
N MET A 119 -10.39 -0.89 -9.24
CA MET A 119 -10.25 -1.21 -10.67
C MET A 119 -9.05 -2.11 -10.93
N LEU A 120 -7.95 -1.86 -10.24
CA LEU A 120 -6.70 -2.60 -10.46
C LEU A 120 -6.67 -3.94 -9.71
N CYS A 121 -7.15 -3.97 -8.48
CA CYS A 121 -7.09 -5.17 -7.63
C CYS A 121 -8.17 -6.20 -7.95
N GLY A 122 -9.33 -5.76 -8.40
CA GLY A 122 -10.46 -6.66 -8.57
C GLY A 122 -11.06 -7.09 -7.22
N PRO A 123 -11.93 -8.11 -7.22
CA PRO A 123 -12.74 -8.46 -6.05
C PRO A 123 -12.00 -9.26 -4.96
N SER A 124 -10.81 -9.76 -5.24
CA SER A 124 -10.09 -10.60 -4.27
C SER A 124 -9.41 -9.79 -3.15
N ILE A 125 -9.33 -8.49 -3.29
CA ILE A 125 -8.69 -7.60 -2.32
C ILE A 125 -9.75 -6.70 -1.70
N ARG A 126 -9.71 -6.58 -0.38
CA ARG A 126 -10.56 -5.64 0.34
C ARG A 126 -9.89 -4.27 0.31
N VAL A 127 -10.55 -3.29 -0.28
CA VAL A 127 -10.03 -1.92 -0.39
C VAL A 127 -10.83 -1.02 0.54
N ILE A 128 -10.15 -0.37 1.47
CA ILE A 128 -10.77 0.46 2.51
C ILE A 128 -10.26 1.88 2.37
N LYS A 129 -11.20 2.82 2.33
CA LYS A 129 -10.87 4.24 2.33
C LYS A 129 -10.47 4.71 3.73
N VAL A 130 -9.37 5.41 3.80
CA VAL A 130 -8.88 6.02 5.04
C VAL A 130 -8.60 7.51 4.89
#